data_5c54d2871b9f4fda95bf80d8303413fa
#
_entry.id   5c54d2871b9f4fda95bf80d8303413fa
#
_cell.length_a   1.000
_cell.length_b   1.000
_cell.length_c   1.000
_cell.angle_alpha   90.00
_cell.angle_beta   90.00
_cell.angle_gamma   90.00
#
_symmetry.space_group_name_H-M   'P 1'
#
loop_
_entity.id
_entity.type
_entity.pdbx_description
1 polymer ?
#
loop_
_entity_poly.entity_id
_entity_poly.type
_entity_poly.pdbx_seq_one_letter_code
_entity_poly.pdbx_strand_id
1 'polypeptide(L)'
;MKKTIFTGAGVAIVTPMNADGSINFDKLGELIDFNIDNGTDAIIICGTTGESATMTDEEHIECIRYAVEKTNHRIPVIAGTGSNHTEYAVNLSKKAEELGADALLCVTPYYNKTSQAGLIAHFSAIAKAVTLPIILYNVPSRTGVNILPETCRELAKIDNIVAIKAAS
;
A
#
# COMPACT_ATOMS: atom_id res chain seq x y z
N MET A 1 -20.03 9.26 6.11
CA MET A 1 -19.29 9.48 4.84
C MET A 1 -17.85 9.03 5.09
N LYS A 2 -17.25 8.21 4.23
CA LYS A 2 -15.87 7.72 4.43
C LYS A 2 -14.87 8.88 4.27
N LYS A 3 -13.79 8.84 5.05
CA LYS A 3 -12.75 9.88 5.01
C LYS A 3 -11.99 9.80 3.66
N THR A 4 -11.92 10.91 2.93
CA THR A 4 -11.02 11.04 1.78
C THR A 4 -9.58 11.17 2.28
N ILE A 5 -8.67 10.35 1.76
CA ILE A 5 -7.24 10.37 2.16
C ILE A 5 -6.55 11.56 1.50
N PHE A 6 -6.73 11.72 0.19
CA PHE A 6 -6.23 12.81 -0.62
C PHE A 6 -7.10 13.00 -1.86
N THR A 7 -6.93 14.11 -2.55
CA THR A 7 -7.48 14.39 -3.88
C THR A 7 -6.35 14.84 -4.78
N GLY A 8 -6.32 14.37 -6.03
CA GLY A 8 -5.26 14.69 -6.99
C GLY A 8 -4.40 13.49 -7.35
N ALA A 9 -3.09 13.69 -7.46
CA ALA A 9 -2.13 12.69 -7.92
C ALA A 9 -1.43 11.97 -6.75
N GLY A 10 -1.64 10.65 -6.64
CA GLY A 10 -0.85 9.78 -5.76
C GLY A 10 0.21 9.03 -6.57
N VAL A 11 1.48 9.24 -6.26
CA VAL A 11 2.60 8.64 -6.99
C VAL A 11 3.07 7.35 -6.32
N ALA A 12 3.01 6.22 -7.04
CA ALA A 12 3.69 5.00 -6.64
C ALA A 12 5.18 5.16 -6.96
N ILE A 13 5.95 5.52 -5.93
CA ILE A 13 7.37 5.87 -6.05
C ILE A 13 8.22 4.61 -6.25
N VAL A 14 9.30 4.72 -7.00
CA VAL A 14 10.34 3.68 -7.11
C VAL A 14 11.18 3.62 -5.85
N THR A 15 11.83 2.49 -5.60
CA THR A 15 12.83 2.33 -4.55
C THR A 15 14.22 2.33 -5.18
N PRO A 16 14.99 3.42 -5.07
CA PRO A 16 16.36 3.45 -5.59
C PRO A 16 17.24 2.45 -4.86
N MET A 17 18.07 1.76 -5.62
CA MET A 17 19.02 0.78 -5.09
C MET A 17 20.45 1.12 -5.50
N ASN A 18 21.40 0.80 -4.66
CA ASN A 18 22.83 0.87 -4.95
C ASN A 18 23.26 -0.29 -5.86
N ALA A 19 24.48 -0.26 -6.37
CA ALA A 19 25.00 -1.30 -7.24
C ALA A 19 25.11 -2.69 -6.58
N ASP A 20 25.16 -2.74 -5.26
CA ASP A 20 25.17 -3.96 -4.45
C ASP A 20 23.76 -4.49 -4.11
N GLY A 21 22.70 -3.78 -4.54
CA GLY A 21 21.31 -4.11 -4.28
C GLY A 21 20.74 -3.53 -2.99
N SER A 22 21.54 -2.89 -2.15
CA SER A 22 21.04 -2.21 -0.94
C SER A 22 20.19 -0.98 -1.30
N ILE A 23 19.25 -0.60 -0.43
CA ILE A 23 18.39 0.55 -0.67
C ILE A 23 19.18 1.85 -0.51
N ASN A 24 19.07 2.74 -1.48
CA ASN A 24 19.66 4.07 -1.45
C ASN A 24 18.67 5.08 -0.85
N PHE A 25 18.71 5.23 0.47
CA PHE A 25 17.80 6.11 1.21
C PHE A 25 18.01 7.59 0.89
N ASP A 26 19.24 8.02 0.61
CA ASP A 26 19.52 9.41 0.21
C ASP A 26 18.78 9.74 -1.08
N LYS A 27 18.88 8.84 -2.07
CA LYS A 27 18.18 9.02 -3.36
C LYS A 27 16.67 8.88 -3.23
N LEU A 28 16.17 8.00 -2.35
CA LEU A 28 14.76 7.92 -2.04
C LEU A 28 14.25 9.23 -1.44
N GLY A 29 15.02 9.84 -0.54
CA GLY A 29 14.70 11.13 0.06
C GLY A 29 14.65 12.27 -0.96
N GLU A 30 15.61 12.33 -1.89
CA GLU A 30 15.58 13.28 -3.00
C GLU A 30 14.33 13.12 -3.88
N LEU A 31 13.93 11.87 -4.18
CA LEU A 31 12.74 11.59 -4.99
C LEU A 31 11.44 11.95 -4.26
N ILE A 32 11.37 11.74 -2.94
CA ILE A 32 10.23 12.18 -2.13
C ILE A 32 10.10 13.70 -2.19
N ASP A 33 11.17 14.43 -1.92
CA ASP A 33 11.17 15.89 -2.00
C ASP A 33 10.80 16.37 -3.40
N PHE A 34 11.41 15.80 -4.45
CA PHE A 34 11.08 16.14 -5.83
C PHE A 34 9.58 15.98 -6.13
N ASN A 35 8.95 14.88 -5.71
CA ASN A 35 7.52 14.68 -5.93
C ASN A 35 6.69 15.71 -5.19
N ILE A 36 7.01 16.00 -3.94
CA ILE A 36 6.29 16.99 -3.13
C ILE A 36 6.41 18.39 -3.75
N ASP A 37 7.62 18.79 -4.10
CA ASP A 37 7.90 20.10 -4.68
C ASP A 37 7.25 20.31 -6.06
N ASN A 38 6.97 19.22 -6.77
CA ASN A 38 6.29 19.23 -8.07
C ASN A 38 4.77 18.92 -7.98
N GLY A 39 4.16 19.03 -6.81
CA GLY A 39 2.71 19.04 -6.63
C GLY A 39 2.07 17.65 -6.58
N THR A 40 2.80 16.63 -6.16
CA THR A 40 2.21 15.33 -5.83
C THR A 40 1.40 15.42 -4.53
N ASP A 41 0.19 14.86 -4.53
CA ASP A 41 -0.76 14.94 -3.40
C ASP A 41 -0.65 13.77 -2.41
N ALA A 42 0.00 12.68 -2.78
CA ALA A 42 0.29 11.54 -1.91
C ALA A 42 1.46 10.70 -2.43
N ILE A 43 2.26 10.13 -1.55
CA ILE A 43 3.29 9.13 -1.88
C ILE A 43 2.77 7.73 -1.54
N ILE A 44 2.88 6.79 -2.50
CA ILE A 44 2.65 5.37 -2.26
C ILE A 44 4.00 4.68 -2.23
N ILE A 45 4.45 4.32 -1.02
CA ILE A 45 5.72 3.63 -0.78
C ILE A 45 5.53 2.11 -0.79
N CYS A 46 6.51 1.35 -1.23
CA CYS A 46 6.48 -0.12 -1.24
C CYS A 46 5.28 -0.71 -1.99
N GLY A 47 4.80 -0.03 -3.04
CA GLY A 47 3.90 -0.62 -4.02
C GLY A 47 4.66 -1.50 -5.02
N THR A 48 3.97 -2.00 -6.05
CA THR A 48 4.59 -2.81 -7.12
C THR A 48 5.72 -2.05 -7.82
N THR A 49 5.56 -0.75 -8.08
CA THR A 49 6.57 0.11 -8.68
C THR A 49 7.81 0.25 -7.78
N GLY A 50 7.62 0.21 -6.47
CA GLY A 50 8.70 0.23 -5.48
C GLY A 50 9.34 -1.12 -5.22
N GLU A 51 9.01 -2.14 -6.01
CA GLU A 51 9.63 -3.49 -5.98
C GLU A 51 9.58 -4.18 -4.61
N SER A 52 8.51 -3.95 -3.83
CA SER A 52 8.38 -4.53 -2.49
C SER A 52 8.49 -6.07 -2.44
N ALA A 53 8.17 -6.75 -3.55
CA ALA A 53 8.27 -8.20 -3.63
C ALA A 53 9.72 -8.74 -3.64
N THR A 54 10.72 -7.88 -3.80
CA THR A 54 12.16 -8.25 -3.81
C THR A 54 12.88 -7.79 -2.55
N MET A 55 12.19 -7.12 -1.63
CA MET A 55 12.73 -6.63 -0.36
C MET A 55 12.65 -7.70 0.72
N THR A 56 13.58 -7.66 1.67
CA THR A 56 13.42 -8.33 2.96
C THR A 56 12.36 -7.60 3.80
N ASP A 57 11.89 -8.25 4.85
CA ASP A 57 10.91 -7.64 5.76
C ASP A 57 11.47 -6.35 6.42
N GLU A 58 12.76 -6.40 6.78
CA GLU A 58 13.47 -5.27 7.39
C GLU A 58 13.57 -4.10 6.43
N GLU A 59 13.93 -4.34 5.17
CA GLU A 59 14.01 -3.31 4.13
C GLU A 59 12.65 -2.69 3.85
N HIS A 60 11.59 -3.51 3.77
CA HIS A 60 10.23 -3.04 3.54
C HIS A 60 9.76 -2.11 4.67
N ILE A 61 9.93 -2.55 5.92
CA ILE A 61 9.59 -1.78 7.12
C ILE A 61 10.39 -0.48 7.17
N GLU A 62 11.70 -0.55 6.88
CA GLU A 62 12.58 0.61 6.90
C GLU A 62 12.22 1.63 5.82
N CYS A 63 11.83 1.19 4.61
CA CYS A 63 11.33 2.07 3.56
C CYS A 63 10.07 2.82 3.99
N ILE A 64 9.13 2.14 4.65
CA ILE A 64 7.91 2.79 5.17
C ILE A 64 8.29 3.83 6.22
N ARG A 65 9.11 3.46 7.22
CA ARG A 65 9.57 4.35 8.27
C ARG A 65 10.23 5.60 7.68
N TYR A 66 11.20 5.39 6.79
CA TYR A 66 11.93 6.48 6.15
C TYR A 66 11.00 7.42 5.35
N ALA A 67 10.07 6.86 4.58
CA ALA A 67 9.14 7.67 3.79
C ALA A 67 8.24 8.53 4.69
N VAL A 68 7.74 7.99 5.81
CA VAL A 68 6.92 8.73 6.77
C VAL A 68 7.73 9.87 7.40
N GLU A 69 8.92 9.58 7.91
CA GLU A 69 9.81 10.57 8.53
C GLU A 69 10.22 11.66 7.53
N LYS A 70 10.65 11.26 6.32
CA LYS A 70 11.11 12.18 5.28
C LYS A 70 10.01 13.07 4.76
N THR A 71 8.80 12.53 4.60
CA THR A 71 7.63 13.30 4.17
C THR A 71 7.20 14.32 5.24
N ASN A 72 7.38 13.98 6.51
CA ASN A 72 7.09 14.86 7.65
C ASN A 72 5.72 15.54 7.56
N HIS A 73 4.68 14.74 7.28
CA HIS A 73 3.27 15.18 7.17
C HIS A 73 2.99 16.27 6.10
N ARG A 74 3.92 16.53 5.17
CA ARG A 74 3.68 17.48 4.07
C ARG A 74 2.58 17.01 3.12
N ILE A 75 2.55 15.70 2.85
CA ILE A 75 1.49 15.00 2.11
C ILE A 75 1.29 13.61 2.73
N PRO A 76 0.15 12.93 2.49
CA PRO A 76 -0.07 11.58 2.99
C PRO A 76 0.91 10.54 2.43
N VAL A 77 1.35 9.62 3.30
CA VAL A 77 2.12 8.44 2.94
C VAL A 77 1.22 7.20 3.00
N ILE A 78 1.09 6.52 1.88
CA ILE A 78 0.30 5.31 1.72
C ILE A 78 1.26 4.12 1.63
N ALA A 79 1.21 3.21 2.60
CA ALA A 79 2.10 2.05 2.65
C ALA A 79 1.52 0.86 1.88
N GLY A 80 2.28 0.29 0.96
CA GLY A 80 1.97 -0.99 0.33
C GLY A 80 2.20 -2.14 1.30
N THR A 81 1.13 -2.76 1.80
CA THR A 81 1.20 -3.84 2.80
C THR A 81 0.48 -5.12 2.38
N GLY A 82 -0.09 -5.14 1.16
CA GLY A 82 -0.78 -6.30 0.64
C GLY A 82 0.15 -7.49 0.40
N SER A 83 -0.36 -8.69 0.65
CA SER A 83 0.34 -9.96 0.43
C SER A 83 -0.65 -11.06 0.03
N ASN A 84 -0.14 -12.13 -0.54
CA ASN A 84 -0.91 -13.35 -0.77
C ASN A 84 -1.03 -14.23 0.48
N HIS A 85 -0.39 -13.86 1.57
CA HIS A 85 -0.48 -14.49 2.90
C HIS A 85 -1.20 -13.52 3.85
N THR A 86 -2.41 -13.87 4.27
CA THR A 86 -3.29 -12.97 5.03
C THR A 86 -2.66 -12.51 6.35
N GLU A 87 -2.06 -13.43 7.12
CA GLU A 87 -1.45 -13.09 8.41
C GLU A 87 -0.25 -12.15 8.23
N TYR A 88 0.57 -12.38 7.20
CA TYR A 88 1.67 -11.49 6.86
C TYR A 88 1.17 -10.08 6.52
N ALA A 89 0.13 -9.98 5.68
CA ALA A 89 -0.48 -8.68 5.34
C ALA A 89 -1.04 -7.97 6.58
N VAL A 90 -1.65 -8.70 7.51
CA VAL A 90 -2.13 -8.17 8.80
C VAL A 90 -0.98 -7.62 9.63
N ASN A 91 0.10 -8.39 9.78
CA ASN A 91 1.24 -7.99 10.62
C ASN A 91 1.98 -6.78 10.03
N LEU A 92 2.21 -6.77 8.71
CA LEU A 92 2.83 -5.64 8.02
C LEU A 92 1.95 -4.38 8.07
N SER A 93 0.62 -4.55 7.97
CA SER A 93 -0.33 -3.43 8.07
C SER A 93 -0.32 -2.80 9.46
N LYS A 94 -0.26 -3.61 10.53
CA LYS A 94 -0.09 -3.11 11.89
C LYS A 94 1.23 -2.35 12.05
N LYS A 95 2.30 -2.90 11.48
CA LYS A 95 3.62 -2.25 11.53
C LYS A 95 3.63 -0.91 10.82
N ALA A 96 3.00 -0.81 9.64
CA ALA A 96 2.86 0.45 8.92
C ALA A 96 2.04 1.49 9.72
N GLU A 97 0.98 1.07 10.42
CA GLU A 97 0.21 1.92 11.33
C GLU A 97 1.05 2.44 12.50
N GLU A 98 1.83 1.56 13.15
CA GLU A 98 2.76 1.93 14.23
C GLU A 98 3.82 2.94 13.78
N LEU A 99 4.26 2.85 12.52
CA LEU A 99 5.25 3.76 11.92
C LEU A 99 4.65 5.10 11.47
N GLY A 100 3.33 5.26 11.55
CA GLY A 100 2.66 6.53 11.24
C GLY A 100 2.29 6.72 9.77
N ALA A 101 2.12 5.66 9.00
CA ALA A 101 1.52 5.76 7.67
C ALA A 101 0.10 6.32 7.77
N ASP A 102 -0.35 7.04 6.73
CA ASP A 102 -1.68 7.67 6.69
C ASP A 102 -2.76 6.75 6.13
N ALA A 103 -2.37 5.77 5.31
CA ALA A 103 -3.25 4.77 4.71
C ALA A 103 -2.45 3.54 4.24
N LEU A 104 -3.20 2.49 3.87
CA LEU A 104 -2.63 1.24 3.36
C LEU A 104 -3.09 0.98 1.93
N LEU A 105 -2.19 0.47 1.07
CA LEU A 105 -2.51 -0.07 -0.25
C LEU A 105 -2.36 -1.60 -0.18
N CYS A 106 -3.48 -2.33 -0.28
CA CYS A 106 -3.50 -3.77 -0.16
C CYS A 106 -3.89 -4.43 -1.49
N VAL A 107 -2.92 -5.08 -2.15
CA VAL A 107 -3.13 -5.84 -3.37
C VAL A 107 -3.91 -7.13 -3.06
N THR A 108 -4.67 -7.62 -4.05
CA THR A 108 -5.31 -8.95 -3.95
C THR A 108 -4.27 -10.05 -3.79
N PRO A 109 -4.60 -11.18 -3.10
CA PRO A 109 -3.72 -12.35 -3.06
C PRO A 109 -3.34 -12.79 -4.49
N TYR A 110 -2.05 -12.76 -4.77
CA TYR A 110 -1.45 -13.12 -6.05
C TYR A 110 -0.87 -14.53 -5.98
N TYR A 111 -0.56 -15.14 -7.11
CA TYR A 111 0.07 -16.46 -7.26
C TYR A 111 -0.84 -17.63 -6.80
N ASN A 112 -1.06 -17.82 -5.50
CA ASN A 112 -1.96 -18.84 -4.94
C ASN A 112 -3.45 -18.53 -5.19
N LYS A 113 -3.79 -17.28 -5.56
CA LYS A 113 -5.14 -16.79 -5.90
C LYS A 113 -6.16 -17.00 -4.77
N THR A 114 -7.42 -16.67 -5.01
CA THR A 114 -8.52 -16.92 -4.09
C THR A 114 -9.86 -16.71 -4.79
N SER A 115 -10.95 -17.16 -4.13
CA SER A 115 -12.33 -16.88 -4.54
C SER A 115 -12.79 -15.49 -4.09
N GLN A 116 -13.96 -15.03 -4.58
CA GLN A 116 -14.56 -13.76 -4.12
C GLN A 116 -14.86 -13.78 -2.62
N ALA A 117 -15.36 -14.89 -2.09
CA ALA A 117 -15.55 -15.07 -0.65
C ALA A 117 -14.21 -15.01 0.12
N GLY A 118 -13.15 -15.59 -0.45
CA GLY A 118 -11.80 -15.50 0.09
C GLY A 118 -11.24 -14.08 0.09
N LEU A 119 -11.52 -13.27 -0.95
CA LEU A 119 -11.17 -11.83 -0.97
C LEU A 119 -11.85 -11.08 0.17
N ILE A 120 -13.16 -11.34 0.39
CA ILE A 120 -13.90 -10.70 1.48
C ILE A 120 -13.27 -11.08 2.83
N ALA A 121 -12.97 -12.37 3.05
CA ALA A 121 -12.35 -12.83 4.29
C ALA A 121 -10.96 -12.21 4.50
N HIS A 122 -10.13 -12.21 3.46
CA HIS A 122 -8.76 -11.66 3.47
C HIS A 122 -8.74 -10.17 3.84
N PHE A 123 -9.46 -9.34 3.09
CA PHE A 123 -9.49 -7.89 3.35
C PHE A 123 -10.21 -7.54 4.65
N SER A 124 -11.23 -8.33 5.06
CA SER A 124 -11.87 -8.15 6.37
C SER A 124 -10.91 -8.43 7.52
N ALA A 125 -10.01 -9.42 7.39
CA ALA A 125 -9.01 -9.71 8.41
C ALA A 125 -8.03 -8.54 8.57
N ILE A 126 -7.54 -7.98 7.46
CA ILE A 126 -6.67 -6.79 7.49
C ILE A 126 -7.40 -5.60 8.11
N ALA A 127 -8.63 -5.32 7.63
CA ALA A 127 -9.41 -4.19 8.09
C ALA A 127 -9.76 -4.22 9.59
N LYS A 128 -9.97 -5.41 10.15
CA LYS A 128 -10.19 -5.61 11.59
C LYS A 128 -8.95 -5.38 12.45
N ALA A 129 -7.77 -5.50 11.86
CA ALA A 129 -6.51 -5.47 12.59
C ALA A 129 -5.92 -4.07 12.75
N VAL A 130 -6.39 -3.10 11.96
CA VAL A 130 -5.89 -1.71 11.91
C VAL A 130 -7.04 -0.70 11.90
N THR A 131 -6.73 0.54 12.22
CA THR A 131 -7.68 1.66 12.12
C THR A 131 -7.46 2.51 10.88
N LEU A 132 -6.32 2.37 10.22
CA LEU A 132 -5.97 3.11 9.03
C LEU A 132 -6.94 2.87 7.86
N PRO A 133 -7.16 3.88 7.01
CA PRO A 133 -7.87 3.72 5.75
C PRO A 133 -7.16 2.72 4.83
N ILE A 134 -7.91 1.83 4.21
CA ILE A 134 -7.41 0.81 3.28
C ILE A 134 -7.90 1.12 1.87
N ILE A 135 -6.96 1.13 0.93
CA ILE A 135 -7.19 1.16 -0.51
C ILE A 135 -7.00 -0.26 -1.04
N LEU A 136 -8.05 -0.85 -1.56
CA LEU A 136 -7.94 -2.13 -2.27
C LEU A 136 -7.15 -1.93 -3.56
N TYR A 137 -6.27 -2.87 -3.91
CA TYR A 137 -5.56 -2.80 -5.19
C TYR A 137 -5.92 -4.00 -6.06
N ASN A 138 -6.63 -3.70 -7.15
CA ASN A 138 -7.08 -4.66 -8.15
C ASN A 138 -6.21 -4.54 -9.40
N VAL A 139 -5.41 -5.56 -9.69
CA VAL A 139 -4.50 -5.62 -10.85
C VAL A 139 -4.48 -7.04 -11.45
N PRO A 140 -5.57 -7.45 -12.11
CA PRO A 140 -5.75 -8.84 -12.56
C PRO A 140 -4.63 -9.35 -13.47
N SER A 141 -4.03 -8.48 -14.28
CA SER A 141 -2.91 -8.83 -15.17
C SER A 141 -1.66 -9.33 -14.42
N ARG A 142 -1.48 -8.92 -13.16
CA ARG A 142 -0.34 -9.34 -12.32
C ARG A 142 -0.72 -10.43 -11.33
N THR A 143 -1.93 -10.37 -10.78
CA THR A 143 -2.36 -11.24 -9.67
C THR A 143 -3.09 -12.49 -10.15
N GLY A 144 -3.71 -12.45 -11.32
CA GLY A 144 -4.64 -13.49 -11.82
C GLY A 144 -5.95 -13.52 -11.03
N VAL A 145 -6.25 -12.49 -10.24
CA VAL A 145 -7.47 -12.35 -9.44
C VAL A 145 -8.10 -10.99 -9.72
N ASN A 146 -9.39 -10.98 -10.01
CA ASN A 146 -10.16 -9.76 -10.21
C ASN A 146 -11.20 -9.60 -9.10
N ILE A 147 -11.25 -8.43 -8.48
CA ILE A 147 -12.31 -8.08 -7.52
C ILE A 147 -13.55 -7.72 -8.32
N LEU A 148 -14.61 -8.50 -8.21
CA LEU A 148 -15.86 -8.20 -8.90
C LEU A 148 -16.62 -7.04 -8.23
N PRO A 149 -17.50 -6.32 -8.96
CA PRO A 149 -18.25 -5.20 -8.41
C PRO A 149 -19.06 -5.55 -7.16
N GLU A 150 -19.64 -6.75 -7.10
CA GLU A 150 -20.40 -7.25 -5.95
C GLU A 150 -19.50 -7.40 -4.72
N THR A 151 -18.27 -7.92 -4.92
CA THR A 151 -17.26 -8.05 -3.86
C THR A 151 -16.79 -6.68 -3.37
N CYS A 152 -16.58 -5.73 -4.29
CA CYS A 152 -16.29 -4.34 -3.91
C CYS A 152 -17.41 -3.74 -3.05
N ARG A 153 -18.68 -4.00 -3.41
CA ARG A 153 -19.83 -3.52 -2.66
C ARG A 153 -19.87 -4.09 -1.25
N GLU A 154 -19.59 -5.38 -1.07
CA GLU A 154 -19.51 -6.00 0.26
C GLU A 154 -18.36 -5.42 1.09
N LEU A 155 -17.15 -5.32 0.51
CA LEU A 155 -15.99 -4.75 1.18
C LEU A 155 -16.19 -3.27 1.53
N ALA A 156 -16.92 -2.52 0.69
CA ALA A 156 -17.24 -1.12 0.95
C ALA A 156 -18.15 -0.91 2.17
N LYS A 157 -18.77 -1.93 2.74
CA LYS A 157 -19.51 -1.84 4.01
C LYS A 157 -18.60 -1.75 5.23
N ILE A 158 -17.34 -2.13 5.09
CA ILE A 158 -16.33 -2.05 6.17
C ILE A 158 -15.82 -0.61 6.24
N ASP A 159 -15.88 0.00 7.41
CA ASP A 159 -15.70 1.44 7.60
C ASP A 159 -14.36 1.96 7.09
N ASN A 160 -13.28 1.25 7.37
CA ASN A 160 -11.94 1.66 6.99
C ASN A 160 -11.48 1.16 5.60
N ILE A 161 -12.29 0.41 4.86
CA ILE A 161 -12.04 0.16 3.42
C ILE A 161 -12.67 1.32 2.64
N VAL A 162 -11.86 2.25 2.15
CA VAL A 162 -12.33 3.57 1.68
C VAL A 162 -12.23 3.77 0.17
N ALA A 163 -11.38 3.03 -0.52
CA ALA A 163 -11.12 3.21 -1.94
C ALA A 163 -10.67 1.92 -2.62
N ILE A 164 -10.65 1.95 -3.96
CA ILE A 164 -10.03 0.93 -4.81
C ILE A 164 -9.13 1.61 -5.84
N LYS A 165 -7.90 1.11 -5.99
CA LYS A 165 -7.02 1.37 -7.11
C LYS A 165 -7.27 0.29 -8.16
N ALA A 166 -7.83 0.66 -9.30
CA ALA A 166 -8.04 -0.25 -10.43
C ALA A 166 -6.93 -0.05 -11.47
N ALA A 167 -6.30 -1.16 -11.84
CA ALA A 167 -5.26 -1.23 -12.87
C ALA A 167 -5.55 -2.44 -13.79
N SER A 168 -6.74 -2.43 -14.39
CA SER A 168 -7.29 -3.43 -15.31
C SER A 168 -7.29 -2.92 -16.74
#